data_eb967ee8d2cb1cf219c2d8e4538d4ae0
#
_entry.id   eb967ee8d2cb1cf219c2d8e4538d4ae0
#
_cell.length_a   1.000
_cell.length_b   1.000
_cell.length_c   1.000
_cell.angle_alpha   90.00
_cell.angle_beta   90.00
_cell.angle_gamma   90.00
#
_symmetry.space_group_name_H-M   'P 1'
#
loop_
_entity.id
_entity.type
_entity.pdbx_description
1 polymer ?
#
loop_
_entity_poly.entity_id
_entity_poly.type
_entity_poly.pdbx_seq_one_letter_code
_entity_poly.pdbx_strand_id
1 'polypeptide(L)'
;MDDRDKEKKIEPEKFCRSFLKKAVQRMKKLTKYTPEKTFTIEKNGFHGIYYKPEKDNYPGKVLVVFGGSVGSYMLTEMCTGKYYEAGINVMAVAYRDVPGAPDKLQGIPLELVENAIEWCREYVAKKVAVLMLSAGCDVLLPSEDICKKVMKRLQEKNFVYPYRHLHYRTASHYLCPAKPLTAKLFRVERKQPQACDESREKAFEDTMKFLKEEWK
;
A
#
# COMPACT_ATOMS: atom_id res chain seq x y z
N MET A 1 22.89 -34.92 -10.93
CA MET A 1 23.04 -33.59 -11.57
C MET A 1 21.82 -32.80 -11.22
N ASP A 2 22.00 -31.81 -10.38
CA ASP A 2 20.97 -31.12 -9.66
C ASP A 2 20.42 -29.95 -10.49
N ASP A 3 19.14 -30.02 -10.86
CA ASP A 3 18.47 -29.08 -11.75
C ASP A 3 17.87 -27.87 -10.97
N ARG A 4 18.51 -27.53 -9.81
CA ARG A 4 18.00 -26.49 -8.86
C ARG A 4 18.55 -25.09 -9.12
N ASP A 5 19.48 -24.88 -10.03
CA ASP A 5 20.22 -23.62 -10.15
C ASP A 5 19.92 -22.76 -11.39
N LYS A 6 18.75 -22.92 -12.02
CA LYS A 6 18.34 -22.03 -13.11
C LYS A 6 17.09 -21.22 -12.79
N GLU A 7 16.94 -20.72 -11.57
CA GLU A 7 16.08 -19.57 -11.35
C GLU A 7 16.81 -18.32 -11.88
N LYS A 8 16.45 -17.88 -13.09
CA LYS A 8 16.85 -16.58 -13.61
C LYS A 8 16.49 -15.54 -12.53
N LYS A 9 17.50 -14.93 -11.89
CA LYS A 9 17.33 -13.74 -11.07
C LYS A 9 16.60 -12.70 -11.90
N ILE A 10 15.31 -12.57 -11.69
CA ILE A 10 14.51 -11.50 -12.29
C ILE A 10 14.98 -10.22 -11.60
N GLU A 11 15.65 -9.33 -12.33
CA GLU A 11 15.98 -8.01 -11.81
C GLU A 11 14.67 -7.30 -11.49
N PRO A 12 14.33 -7.04 -10.21
CA PRO A 12 13.02 -6.54 -9.79
C PRO A 12 12.63 -5.25 -10.51
N GLU A 13 13.60 -4.38 -10.81
CA GLU A 13 13.37 -3.10 -11.46
C GLU A 13 12.99 -3.22 -12.95
N LYS A 14 13.63 -4.11 -13.71
CA LYS A 14 13.33 -4.32 -15.14
C LYS A 14 11.99 -5.01 -15.33
N PHE A 15 11.69 -5.97 -14.46
CA PHE A 15 10.41 -6.67 -14.45
C PHE A 15 9.26 -5.72 -14.17
N CYS A 16 9.41 -4.87 -13.14
CA CYS A 16 8.43 -3.86 -12.78
C CYS A 16 8.15 -2.86 -13.93
N ARG A 17 9.19 -2.31 -14.57
CA ARG A 17 9.04 -1.25 -15.59
C ARG A 17 8.34 -1.70 -16.87
N SER A 18 8.73 -2.85 -17.44
CA SER A 18 8.21 -3.26 -18.77
C SER A 18 6.78 -3.77 -18.69
N PHE A 19 6.47 -4.54 -17.64
CA PHE A 19 5.15 -5.14 -17.46
C PHE A 19 4.12 -4.11 -16.97
N LEU A 20 4.53 -3.26 -16.04
CA LEU A 20 3.68 -2.21 -15.48
C LEU A 20 3.31 -1.14 -16.52
N LYS A 21 4.20 -0.74 -17.44
CA LYS A 21 3.85 0.20 -18.51
C LYS A 21 2.72 -0.33 -19.39
N LYS A 22 2.68 -1.62 -19.70
CA LYS A 22 1.58 -2.24 -20.49
C LYS A 22 0.30 -2.41 -19.68
N ALA A 23 0.40 -2.72 -18.39
CA ALA A 23 -0.75 -2.80 -17.49
C ALA A 23 -1.37 -1.41 -17.23
N VAL A 24 -0.54 -0.39 -17.00
CA VAL A 24 -0.96 1.02 -16.79
C VAL A 24 -1.76 1.56 -17.97
N GLN A 25 -1.37 1.27 -19.20
CA GLN A 25 -2.09 1.73 -20.39
C GLN A 25 -3.48 1.13 -20.53
N ARG A 26 -3.69 -0.12 -20.06
CA ARG A 26 -5.00 -0.77 -19.97
C ARG A 26 -5.84 -0.32 -18.77
N MET A 27 -5.20 0.08 -17.66
CA MET A 27 -5.85 0.44 -16.40
C MET A 27 -6.22 1.93 -16.29
N LYS A 28 -5.78 2.82 -17.19
CA LYS A 28 -6.22 4.23 -17.25
C LYS A 28 -7.74 4.42 -17.39
N LYS A 29 -8.50 3.33 -17.57
CA LYS A 29 -9.97 3.30 -17.59
C LYS A 29 -10.63 2.87 -16.28
N LEU A 30 -9.87 2.66 -15.19
CA LEU A 30 -10.36 2.02 -13.97
C LEU A 30 -10.48 2.90 -12.74
N THR A 31 -10.28 4.21 -12.83
CA THR A 31 -10.68 5.11 -11.73
C THR A 31 -12.21 5.20 -11.70
N LYS A 32 -12.81 4.27 -10.97
CA LYS A 32 -14.26 4.21 -10.73
C LYS A 32 -14.73 5.34 -9.80
N TYR A 33 -13.79 5.98 -9.11
CA TYR A 33 -14.09 6.92 -8.04
C TYR A 33 -13.63 8.34 -8.43
N THR A 34 -14.49 9.33 -8.14
CA THR A 34 -14.18 10.74 -8.33
C THR A 34 -13.31 11.24 -7.19
N PRO A 35 -12.13 11.82 -7.45
CA PRO A 35 -11.33 12.45 -6.41
C PRO A 35 -12.06 13.65 -5.79
N GLU A 36 -12.06 13.74 -4.48
CA GLU A 36 -12.49 14.95 -3.76
C GLU A 36 -11.43 16.04 -3.89
N LYS A 37 -10.14 15.68 -3.77
CA LYS A 37 -9.03 16.61 -3.89
C LYS A 37 -7.77 15.93 -4.41
N THR A 38 -6.99 16.67 -5.21
CA THR A 38 -5.68 16.23 -5.72
C THR A 38 -4.57 17.17 -5.24
N PHE A 39 -3.38 16.60 -5.03
CA PHE A 39 -2.21 17.30 -4.49
C PHE A 39 -1.01 17.10 -5.42
N THR A 40 -0.16 18.13 -5.49
CA THR A 40 1.11 18.08 -6.22
C THR A 40 2.27 18.46 -5.30
N ILE A 41 3.47 17.94 -5.56
CA ILE A 41 4.64 18.27 -4.77
C ILE A 41 4.91 19.77 -4.78
N GLU A 42 4.81 20.42 -5.94
CA GLU A 42 5.03 21.83 -6.11
C GLU A 42 4.15 22.72 -5.21
N LYS A 43 2.86 22.36 -5.08
CA LYS A 43 1.88 23.18 -4.34
C LYS A 43 1.69 22.75 -2.89
N ASN A 44 1.89 21.47 -2.61
CA ASN A 44 1.46 20.86 -1.34
C ASN A 44 2.60 20.13 -0.62
N GLY A 45 3.79 20.04 -1.23
CA GLY A 45 4.90 19.28 -0.68
C GLY A 45 4.76 17.76 -0.76
N PHE A 46 3.68 17.24 -1.36
CA PHE A 46 3.46 15.83 -1.61
C PHE A 46 2.58 15.61 -2.82
N HIS A 47 2.60 14.42 -3.39
CA HIS A 47 1.72 14.04 -4.47
C HIS A 47 0.67 13.05 -3.95
N GLY A 48 -0.61 13.41 -4.01
CA GLY A 48 -1.68 12.64 -3.41
C GLY A 48 -3.04 12.83 -4.07
N ILE A 49 -3.93 11.88 -3.83
CA ILE A 49 -5.35 11.94 -4.20
C ILE A 49 -6.17 11.58 -2.96
N TYR A 50 -7.04 12.49 -2.57
CA TYR A 50 -7.97 12.27 -1.48
C TYR A 50 -9.33 11.88 -2.02
N TYR A 51 -9.85 10.76 -1.53
CA TYR A 51 -11.16 10.22 -1.86
C TYR A 51 -12.04 10.27 -0.62
N LYS A 52 -13.18 10.94 -0.74
CA LYS A 52 -14.21 11.00 0.29
C LYS A 52 -15.43 10.20 -0.18
N PRO A 53 -15.84 9.13 0.51
CA PRO A 53 -17.01 8.36 0.13
C PRO A 53 -18.29 9.17 0.36
N GLU A 54 -19.32 8.93 -0.47
CA GLU A 54 -20.63 9.57 -0.30
C GLU A 54 -21.23 9.27 1.08
N LYS A 55 -21.09 8.02 1.53
CA LYS A 55 -21.46 7.60 2.88
C LYS A 55 -20.19 7.39 3.69
N ASP A 56 -19.82 8.38 4.51
CA ASP A 56 -18.71 8.30 5.45
C ASP A 56 -19.15 7.51 6.70
N ASN A 57 -18.76 6.23 6.75
CA ASN A 57 -19.01 5.35 7.87
C ASN A 57 -17.99 5.54 9.02
N TYR A 58 -16.94 6.32 8.79
CA TYR A 58 -15.83 6.54 9.72
C TYR A 58 -15.44 8.02 9.78
N PRO A 59 -16.37 8.89 10.22
CA PRO A 59 -16.14 10.32 10.23
C PRO A 59 -14.91 10.69 11.05
N GLY A 60 -14.13 11.62 10.54
CA GLY A 60 -12.86 12.04 11.17
C GLY A 60 -11.73 11.02 11.07
N LYS A 61 -11.85 10.02 10.19
CA LYS A 61 -10.82 8.99 9.97
C LYS A 61 -10.41 8.97 8.50
N VAL A 62 -9.14 8.72 8.26
CA VAL A 62 -8.57 8.60 6.92
C VAL A 62 -7.52 7.48 6.88
N LEU A 63 -7.60 6.65 5.87
CA LEU A 63 -6.57 5.65 5.58
C LEU A 63 -5.57 6.25 4.58
N VAL A 64 -4.31 6.38 5.00
CA VAL A 64 -3.22 6.80 4.10
C VAL A 64 -2.60 5.55 3.48
N VAL A 65 -2.60 5.48 2.16
CA VAL A 65 -2.14 4.31 1.39
C VAL A 65 -0.99 4.69 0.47
N PHE A 66 0.04 3.85 0.48
CA PHE A 66 1.24 3.99 -0.34
C PHE A 66 1.39 2.82 -1.31
N GLY A 67 1.86 3.08 -2.51
CA GLY A 67 1.95 2.12 -3.61
C GLY A 67 3.08 1.08 -3.54
N GLY A 68 3.65 0.79 -2.38
CA GLY A 68 4.73 -0.17 -2.21
C GLY A 68 5.94 0.16 -3.11
N SER A 69 6.65 -0.83 -3.64
CA SER A 69 7.85 -0.63 -4.47
C SER A 69 7.57 0.12 -5.79
N VAL A 70 6.35 0.13 -6.26
CA VAL A 70 5.95 0.89 -7.47
C VAL A 70 5.90 2.38 -7.19
N GLY A 71 5.46 2.79 -6.00
CA GLY A 71 5.44 4.17 -5.54
C GLY A 71 4.50 5.11 -6.31
N SER A 72 3.83 4.62 -7.36
CA SER A 72 2.88 5.37 -8.18
C SER A 72 1.43 5.08 -7.81
N TYR A 73 0.49 5.87 -8.33
CA TYR A 73 -0.94 5.72 -8.03
C TYR A 73 -1.56 4.39 -8.41
N MET A 74 -1.04 3.68 -9.40
CA MET A 74 -1.70 2.52 -9.97
C MET A 74 -2.04 1.43 -8.92
N LEU A 75 -1.05 1.01 -8.12
CA LEU A 75 -1.28 0.02 -7.06
C LEU A 75 -2.00 0.64 -5.86
N THR A 76 -1.72 1.90 -5.59
CA THR A 76 -2.36 2.63 -4.50
C THR A 76 -3.86 2.71 -4.72
N GLU A 77 -4.33 3.15 -5.90
CA GLU A 77 -5.75 3.20 -6.24
C GLU A 77 -6.42 1.84 -6.22
N MET A 78 -5.75 0.81 -6.70
CA MET A 78 -6.28 -0.56 -6.65
C MET A 78 -6.50 -1.06 -5.22
N CYS A 79 -5.60 -0.70 -4.29
CA CYS A 79 -5.73 -1.03 -2.87
C CYS A 79 -6.79 -0.18 -2.17
N THR A 80 -7.03 1.05 -2.61
CA THR A 80 -7.97 1.98 -1.96
C THR A 80 -9.43 1.62 -2.18
N GLY A 81 -9.77 1.00 -3.31
CA GLY A 81 -11.16 0.80 -3.73
C GLY A 81 -12.05 0.11 -2.70
N LYS A 82 -11.63 -1.01 -2.13
CA LYS A 82 -12.40 -1.72 -1.09
C LYS A 82 -12.59 -0.90 0.20
N TYR A 83 -11.60 -0.11 0.59
CA TYR A 83 -11.71 0.76 1.77
C TYR A 83 -12.66 1.92 1.53
N TYR A 84 -12.59 2.54 0.34
CA TYR A 84 -13.53 3.55 -0.08
C TYR A 84 -14.97 3.02 -0.12
N GLU A 85 -15.19 1.83 -0.71
CA GLU A 85 -16.51 1.16 -0.74
C GLU A 85 -17.01 0.78 0.66
N ALA A 86 -16.12 0.56 1.62
CA ALA A 86 -16.46 0.37 3.03
C ALA A 86 -16.82 1.68 3.76
N GLY A 87 -16.74 2.82 3.08
CA GLY A 87 -17.08 4.14 3.63
C GLY A 87 -15.96 4.79 4.45
N ILE A 88 -14.69 4.50 4.11
CA ILE A 88 -13.51 5.12 4.74
C ILE A 88 -12.96 6.19 3.79
N ASN A 89 -12.63 7.37 4.34
CA ASN A 89 -11.84 8.37 3.63
C ASN A 89 -10.45 7.80 3.32
N VAL A 90 -9.97 7.99 2.11
CA VAL A 90 -8.68 7.46 1.68
C VAL A 90 -7.79 8.54 1.09
N MET A 91 -6.55 8.64 1.55
CA MET A 91 -5.49 9.42 0.96
C MET A 91 -4.51 8.47 0.25
N ALA A 92 -4.55 8.46 -1.07
CA ALA A 92 -3.60 7.73 -1.91
C ALA A 92 -2.37 8.60 -2.15
N VAL A 93 -1.19 8.17 -1.70
CA VAL A 93 0.06 8.93 -1.82
C VAL A 93 1.00 8.24 -2.81
N ALA A 94 1.52 9.03 -3.77
CA ALA A 94 2.56 8.60 -4.69
C ALA A 94 3.88 9.31 -4.33
N TYR A 95 4.96 8.55 -4.28
CA TYR A 95 6.29 9.05 -3.94
C TYR A 95 7.34 8.72 -5.00
N ARG A 96 6.91 8.15 -6.14
CA ARG A 96 7.75 7.83 -7.29
C ARG A 96 6.96 7.89 -8.60
N ASP A 97 7.65 8.13 -9.70
CA ASP A 97 7.07 8.19 -11.06
C ASP A 97 5.93 9.22 -11.20
N VAL A 98 5.99 10.30 -10.41
CA VAL A 98 5.08 11.46 -10.50
C VAL A 98 5.89 12.76 -10.56
N PRO A 99 5.34 13.85 -11.10
CA PRO A 99 6.06 15.11 -11.21
C PRO A 99 6.62 15.58 -9.87
N GLY A 100 7.93 15.87 -9.82
CA GLY A 100 8.65 16.32 -8.63
C GLY A 100 9.14 15.21 -7.70
N ALA A 101 8.79 13.94 -7.94
CA ALA A 101 9.29 12.80 -7.18
C ALA A 101 10.43 12.06 -7.95
N PRO A 102 11.29 11.31 -7.23
CA PRO A 102 12.31 10.48 -7.87
C PRO A 102 11.71 9.43 -8.82
N ASP A 103 12.44 9.12 -9.90
CA ASP A 103 12.09 8.05 -10.84
C ASP A 103 12.59 6.66 -10.39
N LYS A 104 13.45 6.62 -9.36
CA LYS A 104 14.02 5.40 -8.77
C LYS A 104 13.56 5.21 -7.33
N LEU A 105 13.54 3.96 -6.87
CA LEU A 105 13.25 3.62 -5.46
C LEU A 105 14.51 3.84 -4.59
N GLN A 106 15.05 5.03 -4.67
CA GLN A 106 16.24 5.46 -3.93
C GLN A 106 16.17 6.96 -3.66
N GLY A 107 16.53 7.38 -2.45
CA GLY A 107 16.50 8.80 -2.09
C GLY A 107 15.08 9.39 -2.08
N ILE A 108 14.08 8.59 -1.71
CA ILE A 108 12.71 9.09 -1.55
C ILE A 108 12.67 10.06 -0.37
N PRO A 109 12.31 11.33 -0.58
CA PRO A 109 12.19 12.29 0.51
C PRO A 109 11.10 11.86 1.50
N LEU A 110 11.41 11.80 2.79
CA LEU A 110 10.43 11.45 3.83
C LEU A 110 9.36 12.54 3.99
N GLU A 111 9.70 13.76 3.65
CA GLU A 111 8.83 14.92 3.67
C GLU A 111 7.57 14.73 2.81
N LEU A 112 7.65 13.94 1.74
CA LEU A 112 6.47 13.58 0.94
C LEU A 112 5.41 12.83 1.76
N VAL A 113 5.87 11.99 2.68
CA VAL A 113 5.01 11.22 3.58
C VAL A 113 4.53 12.09 4.74
N GLU A 114 5.44 12.85 5.34
CA GLU A 114 5.15 13.75 6.46
C GLU A 114 4.09 14.78 6.07
N ASN A 115 4.28 15.50 4.96
CA ASN A 115 3.32 16.50 4.48
C ASN A 115 1.93 15.91 4.20
N ALA A 116 1.85 14.69 3.65
CA ALA A 116 0.57 14.01 3.44
C ALA A 116 -0.13 13.67 4.76
N ILE A 117 0.62 13.20 5.76
CA ILE A 117 0.09 12.88 7.10
C ILE A 117 -0.33 14.15 7.82
N GLU A 118 0.47 15.23 7.75
CA GLU A 118 0.14 16.51 8.36
C GLU A 118 -1.13 17.11 7.78
N TRP A 119 -1.29 17.06 6.45
CA TRP A 119 -2.54 17.48 5.82
C TRP A 119 -3.73 16.67 6.34
N CYS A 120 -3.60 15.35 6.43
CA CYS A 120 -4.66 14.49 6.96
C CYS A 120 -4.99 14.83 8.41
N ARG A 121 -3.99 15.15 9.24
CA ARG A 121 -4.18 15.53 10.65
C ARG A 121 -4.87 16.88 10.81
N GLU A 122 -4.58 17.82 9.94
CA GLU A 122 -5.18 19.16 9.97
C GLU A 122 -6.64 19.14 9.51
N TYR A 123 -6.93 18.42 8.42
CA TYR A 123 -8.22 18.55 7.72
C TYR A 123 -9.18 17.38 7.92
N VAL A 124 -8.71 16.20 8.34
CA VAL A 124 -9.55 14.99 8.42
C VAL A 124 -9.50 14.30 9.77
N ALA A 125 -8.33 14.00 10.31
CA ALA A 125 -8.18 13.14 11.48
C ALA A 125 -7.06 13.59 12.42
N LYS A 126 -7.37 13.82 13.69
CA LYS A 126 -6.37 14.32 14.68
C LYS A 126 -5.49 13.24 15.31
N LYS A 127 -5.88 11.97 15.23
CA LYS A 127 -5.15 10.84 15.81
C LYS A 127 -4.44 10.04 14.71
N VAL A 128 -3.33 9.42 15.04
CA VAL A 128 -2.55 8.55 14.16
C VAL A 128 -2.50 7.14 14.75
N ALA A 129 -2.55 6.13 13.89
CA ALA A 129 -2.26 4.74 14.26
C ALA A 129 -1.46 4.09 13.13
N VAL A 130 -0.61 3.11 13.44
CA VAL A 130 0.22 2.43 12.44
C VAL A 130 -0.14 0.95 12.40
N LEU A 131 -0.62 0.49 11.24
CA LEU A 131 -0.80 -0.92 10.96
C LEU A 131 0.16 -1.34 9.86
N MET A 132 1.00 -2.33 10.16
CA MET A 132 1.90 -2.93 9.20
C MET A 132 1.46 -4.34 8.85
N LEU A 133 1.42 -4.65 7.57
CA LEU A 133 1.08 -5.97 7.06
C LEU A 133 2.29 -6.55 6.34
N SER A 134 2.60 -7.82 6.57
CA SER A 134 3.69 -8.50 5.87
C SER A 134 3.27 -9.86 5.33
N ALA A 135 3.87 -10.26 4.23
CA ALA A 135 3.58 -11.47 3.48
C ALA A 135 4.72 -12.49 3.59
N GLY A 136 4.41 -13.71 4.03
CA GLY A 136 5.41 -14.75 4.26
C GLY A 136 6.00 -15.35 2.98
N CYS A 137 5.29 -15.24 1.86
CA CYS A 137 5.77 -15.68 0.53
C CYS A 137 6.10 -14.48 -0.38
N ASP A 138 6.52 -13.35 0.19
CA ASP A 138 6.98 -12.19 -0.56
C ASP A 138 8.40 -12.45 -1.07
N VAL A 139 8.53 -12.64 -2.39
CA VAL A 139 9.82 -12.90 -3.06
C VAL A 139 10.48 -11.63 -3.60
N LEU A 140 9.82 -10.48 -3.49
CA LEU A 140 10.35 -9.20 -3.95
C LEU A 140 10.95 -8.38 -2.81
N LEU A 141 10.34 -8.44 -1.63
CA LEU A 141 10.76 -7.69 -0.45
C LEU A 141 10.79 -8.60 0.78
N PRO A 142 11.78 -8.46 1.67
CA PRO A 142 11.77 -9.08 2.99
C PRO A 142 10.77 -8.35 3.90
N SER A 143 9.47 -8.38 3.53
CA SER A 143 8.44 -7.53 4.12
C SER A 143 8.26 -7.78 5.61
N GLU A 144 8.43 -9.02 6.08
CA GLU A 144 8.38 -9.35 7.51
C GLU A 144 9.52 -8.69 8.29
N ASP A 145 10.76 -8.77 7.79
CA ASP A 145 11.92 -8.17 8.45
C ASP A 145 11.84 -6.64 8.46
N ILE A 146 11.33 -6.06 7.38
CA ILE A 146 11.09 -4.61 7.28
C ILE A 146 10.09 -4.20 8.36
N CYS A 147 8.94 -4.88 8.45
CA CYS A 147 7.93 -4.61 9.46
C CYS A 147 8.48 -4.75 10.89
N LYS A 148 9.21 -5.82 11.18
CA LYS A 148 9.85 -6.03 12.50
C LYS A 148 10.80 -4.88 12.87
N LYS A 149 11.62 -4.41 11.91
CA LYS A 149 12.53 -3.27 12.14
C LYS A 149 11.77 -1.97 12.43
N VAL A 150 10.68 -1.71 11.71
CA VAL A 150 9.83 -0.54 11.95
C VAL A 150 9.16 -0.64 13.33
N MET A 151 8.60 -1.80 13.69
CA MET A 151 7.99 -2.02 15.02
C MET A 151 9.00 -1.76 16.15
N LYS A 152 10.23 -2.30 16.01
CA LYS A 152 11.30 -2.05 16.96
C LYS A 152 11.62 -0.55 17.07
N ARG A 153 11.73 0.17 15.93
CA ARG A 153 12.00 1.61 15.92
C ARG A 153 10.88 2.41 16.59
N LEU A 154 9.61 2.07 16.37
CA LEU A 154 8.49 2.73 17.03
C LEU A 154 8.56 2.55 18.55
N GLN A 155 8.92 1.34 19.02
CA GLN A 155 9.12 1.04 20.44
C GLN A 155 10.29 1.82 21.03
N GLU A 156 11.47 1.82 20.37
CA GLU A 156 12.67 2.54 20.80
C GLU A 156 12.47 4.06 20.86
N LYS A 157 11.59 4.59 20.01
CA LYS A 157 11.25 6.02 19.97
C LYS A 157 10.07 6.38 20.87
N ASN A 158 9.56 5.45 21.67
CA ASN A 158 8.40 5.66 22.54
C ASN A 158 7.20 6.24 21.80
N PHE A 159 6.90 5.67 20.61
CA PHE A 159 5.78 6.14 19.81
C PHE A 159 4.46 5.98 20.58
N VAL A 160 3.77 7.09 20.81
CA VAL A 160 2.65 7.18 21.76
C VAL A 160 1.28 6.75 21.18
N TYR A 161 1.21 6.54 19.88
CA TYR A 161 -0.04 6.14 19.24
C TYR A 161 -0.09 4.62 19.05
N PRO A 162 -1.29 4.02 18.85
CA PRO A 162 -1.42 2.59 18.59
C PRO A 162 -0.62 2.15 17.36
N TYR A 163 0.07 1.03 17.50
CA TYR A 163 0.75 0.41 16.38
C TYR A 163 0.73 -1.11 16.49
N ARG A 164 0.62 -1.81 15.34
CA ARG A 164 0.51 -3.26 15.26
C ARG A 164 1.17 -3.79 13.99
N HIS A 165 1.74 -4.99 14.06
CA HIS A 165 2.21 -5.75 12.90
C HIS A 165 1.44 -7.06 12.81
N LEU A 166 0.90 -7.35 11.62
CA LEU A 166 0.22 -8.59 11.29
C LEU A 166 0.98 -9.28 10.15
N HIS A 167 1.22 -10.58 10.31
CA HIS A 167 1.96 -11.41 9.36
C HIS A 167 1.06 -12.49 8.76
N TYR A 168 1.06 -12.60 7.43
CA TYR A 168 0.25 -13.57 6.68
C TYR A 168 1.16 -14.56 5.99
N ARG A 169 1.32 -15.73 6.58
CA ARG A 169 2.32 -16.74 6.22
C ARG A 169 2.25 -17.18 4.75
N THR A 170 1.05 -17.34 4.19
CA THR A 170 0.82 -17.82 2.81
C THR A 170 0.58 -16.70 1.81
N ALA A 171 0.61 -15.45 2.25
CA ALA A 171 0.41 -14.31 1.36
C ALA A 171 1.59 -14.12 0.41
N SER A 172 1.30 -13.73 -0.82
CA SER A 172 2.28 -13.26 -1.78
C SER A 172 2.59 -11.78 -1.59
N HIS A 173 3.51 -11.25 -2.39
CA HIS A 173 3.79 -9.80 -2.48
C HIS A 173 2.51 -8.94 -2.63
N TYR A 174 1.48 -9.46 -3.28
CA TYR A 174 0.20 -8.78 -3.44
C TYR A 174 -0.76 -9.04 -2.28
N LEU A 175 -0.43 -8.49 -1.11
CA LEU A 175 -1.29 -8.54 0.07
C LEU A 175 -2.25 -7.33 0.12
N CYS A 176 -2.81 -6.94 -1.02
CA CYS A 176 -3.83 -5.90 -1.08
C CYS A 176 -5.22 -6.49 -1.33
N PRO A 177 -6.31 -5.81 -0.95
CA PRO A 177 -7.66 -6.36 -1.07
C PRO A 177 -8.07 -6.71 -2.50
N ALA A 178 -7.50 -6.00 -3.50
CA ALA A 178 -7.75 -6.29 -4.91
C ALA A 178 -6.68 -7.23 -5.48
N LYS A 179 -7.10 -8.33 -6.10
CA LYS A 179 -6.20 -9.25 -6.78
C LYS A 179 -5.81 -8.72 -8.16
N PRO A 180 -4.54 -8.31 -8.39
CA PRO A 180 -4.13 -7.88 -9.72
C PRO A 180 -3.99 -9.07 -10.67
N LEU A 181 -4.19 -8.83 -11.96
CA LEU A 181 -3.96 -9.85 -13.00
C LEU A 181 -2.52 -10.38 -12.98
N THR A 182 -1.58 -9.54 -12.53
CA THR A 182 -0.16 -9.86 -12.37
C THR A 182 0.13 -10.81 -11.20
N ALA A 183 -0.82 -11.07 -10.31
CA ALA A 183 -0.64 -12.01 -9.20
C ALA A 183 -0.16 -13.38 -9.68
N LYS A 184 -0.68 -13.86 -10.81
CA LYS A 184 -0.28 -15.15 -11.42
C LYS A 184 1.21 -15.25 -11.79
N LEU A 185 1.97 -14.15 -11.78
CA LEU A 185 3.42 -14.19 -11.98
C LEU A 185 4.16 -14.81 -10.80
N PHE A 186 3.58 -14.74 -9.60
CA PHE A 186 4.15 -15.33 -8.40
C PHE A 186 3.85 -16.82 -8.31
N ARG A 187 4.87 -17.62 -8.00
CA ARG A 187 4.75 -19.09 -7.88
C ARG A 187 3.71 -19.48 -6.82
N VAL A 188 3.68 -18.80 -5.67
CA VAL A 188 2.72 -19.08 -4.59
C VAL A 188 1.28 -18.86 -5.05
N GLU A 189 1.03 -17.79 -5.82
CA GLU A 189 -0.31 -17.49 -6.37
C GLU A 189 -0.80 -18.55 -7.37
N ARG A 190 0.13 -19.22 -8.08
CA ARG A 190 -0.21 -20.33 -8.97
C ARG A 190 -0.39 -21.64 -8.23
N LYS A 191 0.40 -21.89 -7.16
CA LYS A 191 0.38 -23.15 -6.42
C LYS A 191 -0.69 -23.19 -5.32
N GLN A 192 -0.96 -22.05 -4.71
CA GLN A 192 -1.86 -21.91 -3.56
C GLN A 192 -2.78 -20.68 -3.74
N PRO A 193 -3.54 -20.59 -4.84
CA PRO A 193 -4.34 -19.40 -5.15
C PRO A 193 -5.38 -19.11 -4.08
N GLN A 194 -6.03 -20.13 -3.55
CA GLN A 194 -7.04 -20.00 -2.51
C GLN A 194 -6.43 -19.44 -1.21
N ALA A 195 -5.31 -19.99 -0.74
CA ALA A 195 -4.65 -19.52 0.47
C ALA A 195 -4.14 -18.08 0.35
N CYS A 196 -3.72 -17.66 -0.86
CA CYS A 196 -3.39 -16.25 -1.12
C CYS A 196 -4.63 -15.35 -1.11
N ASP A 197 -5.76 -15.81 -1.66
CA ASP A 197 -7.03 -15.07 -1.63
C ASP A 197 -7.56 -14.94 -0.20
N GLU A 198 -7.55 -16.02 0.58
CA GLU A 198 -7.91 -16.01 2.02
C GLU A 198 -7.01 -15.04 2.82
N SER A 199 -5.72 -15.02 2.53
CA SER A 199 -4.79 -14.07 3.17
C SER A 199 -5.13 -12.61 2.86
N ARG A 200 -5.56 -12.30 1.63
CA ARG A 200 -6.01 -10.95 1.23
C ARG A 200 -7.28 -10.53 1.95
N GLU A 201 -8.29 -11.42 1.97
CA GLU A 201 -9.54 -11.14 2.69
C GLU A 201 -9.28 -10.96 4.19
N LYS A 202 -8.50 -11.85 4.78
CA LYS A 202 -8.13 -11.76 6.20
C LYS A 202 -7.38 -10.46 6.51
N ALA A 203 -6.45 -10.04 5.65
CA ALA A 203 -5.72 -8.79 5.81
C ALA A 203 -6.66 -7.57 5.75
N PHE A 204 -7.67 -7.61 4.88
CA PHE A 204 -8.69 -6.58 4.82
C PHE A 204 -9.55 -6.55 6.09
N GLU A 205 -10.07 -7.70 6.52
CA GLU A 205 -10.88 -7.82 7.74
C GLU A 205 -10.11 -7.35 8.98
N ASP A 206 -8.86 -7.78 9.14
CA ASP A 206 -8.01 -7.40 10.26
C ASP A 206 -7.68 -5.90 10.23
N THR A 207 -7.51 -5.30 9.04
CA THR A 207 -7.36 -3.86 8.88
C THR A 207 -8.63 -3.14 9.34
N MET A 208 -9.80 -3.59 8.89
CA MET A 208 -11.09 -3.01 9.30
C MET A 208 -11.33 -3.13 10.81
N LYS A 209 -10.94 -4.27 11.40
CA LYS A 209 -11.00 -4.50 12.84
C LYS A 209 -10.07 -3.55 13.58
N PHE A 210 -8.81 -3.41 13.17
CA PHE A 210 -7.85 -2.47 13.74
C PHE A 210 -8.38 -1.04 13.70
N LEU A 211 -8.92 -0.60 12.58
CA LEU A 211 -9.52 0.73 12.42
C LEU A 211 -10.70 0.97 13.37
N LYS A 212 -11.49 -0.07 13.69
CA LYS A 212 -12.61 0.03 14.63
C LYS A 212 -12.16 0.06 16.10
N GLU A 213 -11.16 -0.77 16.44
CA GLU A 213 -10.68 -0.94 17.82
C GLU A 213 -9.83 0.23 18.29
N GLU A 214 -8.90 0.69 17.47
CA GLU A 214 -7.89 1.68 17.86
C GLU A 214 -8.37 3.14 17.63
N TRP A 215 -9.49 3.32 16.99
CA TRP A 215 -10.04 4.63 16.69
C TRP A 215 -11.34 4.93 17.47
N LYS A 216 -11.33 4.59 18.72
CA LYS A 216 -12.39 5.06 19.66
C LYS A 216 -12.14 6.49 20.14
#